data_4e2acb998acd687fa40a1de5c6436701
#
_entry.id   4e2acb998acd687fa40a1de5c6436701
#
_cell.length_a   1.000
_cell.length_b   1.000
_cell.length_c   1.000
_cell.angle_alpha   90.00
_cell.angle_beta   90.00
_cell.angle_gamma   90.00
#
_symmetry.space_group_name_H-M   'P 1'
#
loop_
_entity.id
_entity.type
_entity.pdbx_description
1 polymer ?
#
loop_
_entity_poly.entity_id
_entity_poly.type
_entity_poly.pdbx_seq_one_letter_code
_entity_poly.pdbx_strand_id
1 'polypeptide(L)'
;IPVLAKNEGYKMIAEKIVIHKPRKHGKTKFGPSRFLHGFLDLLTIWFISSFGKRPMHLFGSLGLILLFTGFVFAIYLGYDKIILNPDSRLITERPEFFISLATMIIGSQFFSMGFIGELMLKNMNKKPQYIIQKQANL
;
A
#
# COMPACT_ATOMS: atom_id res chain seq x y z
N ILE A 1 14.56 11.98 -7.27
CA ILE A 1 15.44 12.55 -6.23
C ILE A 1 14.80 13.75 -5.52
N PRO A 2 14.27 14.80 -6.19
CA PRO A 2 13.70 15.96 -5.50
C PRO A 2 12.54 15.63 -4.56
N VAL A 3 11.65 14.72 -4.95
CA VAL A 3 10.50 14.30 -4.14
C VAL A 3 10.95 13.57 -2.87
N LEU A 4 11.95 12.71 -2.97
CA LEU A 4 12.49 11.98 -1.83
C LEU A 4 13.21 12.94 -0.87
N ALA A 5 14.00 13.90 -1.39
CA ALA A 5 14.64 14.91 -0.58
C ALA A 5 13.63 15.77 0.19
N LYS A 6 12.52 16.15 -0.45
CA LYS A 6 11.43 16.88 0.22
C LYS A 6 10.79 16.08 1.35
N ASN A 7 10.61 14.78 1.16
CA ASN A 7 10.05 13.90 2.19
C ASN A 7 10.98 13.74 3.41
N GLU A 8 12.31 13.80 3.18
CA GLU A 8 13.33 13.80 4.24
C GLU A 8 13.51 15.16 4.95
N GLY A 9 12.73 16.17 4.57
CA GLY A 9 12.72 17.47 5.24
C GLY A 9 13.58 18.55 4.59
N TYR A 10 14.24 18.28 3.47
CA TYR A 10 15.00 19.29 2.75
C TYR A 10 14.05 20.25 2.03
N LYS A 11 14.00 21.51 2.50
CA LYS A 11 13.09 22.54 1.96
C LYS A 11 13.69 23.31 0.78
N MET A 12 15.03 23.36 0.67
CA MET A 12 15.72 24.12 -0.38
C MET A 12 16.30 23.13 -1.40
N ILE A 13 15.75 23.16 -2.62
CA ILE A 13 16.25 22.39 -3.75
C ILE A 13 16.71 23.43 -4.79
N ALA A 14 17.99 23.40 -5.13
CA ALA A 14 18.55 24.31 -6.14
C ALA A 14 18.88 23.52 -7.41
N GLU A 15 18.70 24.18 -8.56
CA GLU A 15 19.10 23.66 -9.85
C GLU A 15 20.40 24.33 -10.32
N LYS A 16 21.32 23.53 -10.83
CA LYS A 16 22.57 24.03 -11.44
C LYS A 16 22.60 23.68 -12.92
N ILE A 17 22.77 24.70 -13.74
CA ILE A 17 22.88 24.53 -15.20
C ILE A 17 24.17 23.78 -15.49
N VAL A 18 24.08 22.63 -16.14
CA VAL A 18 25.22 21.82 -16.57
C VAL A 18 25.24 21.76 -18.10
N ILE A 19 26.36 22.10 -18.70
CA ILE A 19 26.55 22.01 -20.16
C ILE A 19 26.69 20.54 -20.53
N HIS A 20 25.67 19.96 -21.17
CA HIS A 20 25.70 18.61 -21.70
C HIS A 20 26.30 18.57 -23.09
N LYS A 21 27.42 17.87 -23.25
CA LYS A 21 27.95 17.56 -24.57
C LYS A 21 27.24 16.34 -25.17
N PRO A 22 26.89 16.37 -26.47
CA PRO A 22 26.24 15.21 -27.10
C PRO A 22 27.16 13.98 -27.08
N ARG A 23 26.59 12.81 -26.86
CA ARG A 23 27.34 11.55 -26.88
C ARG A 23 27.91 11.29 -28.28
N LYS A 24 29.24 11.11 -28.36
CA LYS A 24 29.94 10.80 -29.62
C LYS A 24 29.74 9.35 -30.07
N HIS A 25 29.43 8.40 -29.17
CA HIS A 25 29.25 6.97 -29.46
C HIS A 25 28.13 6.36 -28.60
N GLY A 26 27.37 5.45 -29.18
CA GLY A 26 26.33 4.67 -28.49
C GLY A 26 24.93 4.90 -29.05
N LYS A 27 24.17 3.79 -29.24
CA LYS A 27 22.74 3.82 -29.60
C LYS A 27 21.91 3.93 -28.34
N THR A 28 20.89 4.77 -28.36
CA THR A 28 19.92 4.92 -27.29
C THR A 28 19.08 3.65 -27.19
N LYS A 29 19.25 2.87 -26.13
CA LYS A 29 18.41 1.69 -25.85
C LYS A 29 17.12 2.13 -25.15
N PHE A 30 16.28 2.88 -25.83
CA PHE A 30 14.93 3.20 -25.36
C PHE A 30 13.99 2.05 -25.76
N GLY A 31 13.78 1.10 -24.85
CA GLY A 31 12.81 0.02 -25.05
C GLY A 31 11.49 0.30 -24.28
N PRO A 32 10.35 -0.33 -24.68
CA PRO A 32 9.08 -0.20 -23.99
C PRO A 32 9.12 -0.65 -22.53
N SER A 33 10.04 -1.55 -22.20
CA SER A 33 10.30 -1.98 -20.81
C SER A 33 10.68 -0.82 -19.89
N ARG A 34 11.42 0.20 -20.39
CA ARG A 34 11.80 1.36 -19.59
C ARG A 34 10.61 2.25 -19.25
N PHE A 35 9.63 2.33 -20.14
CA PHE A 35 8.40 3.06 -19.88
C PHE A 35 7.61 2.38 -18.74
N LEU A 36 7.51 1.05 -18.77
CA LEU A 36 6.83 0.28 -17.73
C LEU A 36 7.55 0.44 -16.37
N HIS A 37 8.89 0.34 -16.35
CA HIS A 37 9.66 0.55 -15.11
C HIS A 37 9.49 1.98 -14.58
N GLY A 38 9.55 2.99 -15.46
CA GLY A 38 9.33 4.38 -15.05
C GLY A 38 7.94 4.63 -14.48
N PHE A 39 6.92 4.01 -15.05
CA PHE A 39 5.56 4.07 -14.52
C PHE A 39 5.45 3.41 -13.14
N LEU A 40 6.03 2.21 -12.97
CA LEU A 40 6.04 1.51 -11.69
C LEU A 40 6.82 2.29 -10.62
N ASP A 41 7.94 2.92 -10.99
CA ASP A 41 8.71 3.76 -10.08
C ASP A 41 7.91 4.98 -9.62
N LEU A 42 7.20 5.65 -10.53
CA LEU A 42 6.32 6.77 -10.19
C LEU A 42 5.18 6.33 -9.27
N LEU A 43 4.55 5.19 -9.57
CA LEU A 43 3.50 4.62 -8.74
C LEU A 43 4.02 4.30 -7.33
N THR A 44 5.21 3.71 -7.25
CA THR A 44 5.86 3.37 -5.98
C THR A 44 6.17 4.63 -5.16
N ILE A 45 6.75 5.66 -5.80
CA ILE A 45 7.06 6.93 -5.13
C ILE A 45 5.79 7.61 -4.64
N TRP A 46 4.74 7.65 -5.47
CA TRP A 46 3.45 8.21 -5.09
C TRP A 46 2.85 7.45 -3.90
N PHE A 47 2.87 6.12 -3.95
CA PHE A 47 2.34 5.28 -2.89
C PHE A 47 3.09 5.47 -1.56
N ILE A 48 4.42 5.41 -1.58
CA ILE A 48 5.26 5.61 -0.39
C ILE A 48 5.09 7.03 0.17
N SER A 49 5.02 8.04 -0.71
CA SER A 49 4.83 9.43 -0.30
C SER A 49 3.48 9.67 0.38
N SER A 50 2.42 9.03 -0.14
CA SER A 50 1.05 9.22 0.37
C SER A 50 0.75 8.35 1.59
N PHE A 51 1.18 7.11 1.61
CA PHE A 51 0.78 6.11 2.60
C PHE A 51 1.93 5.51 3.43
N GLY A 52 3.17 5.78 3.06
CA GLY A 52 4.35 5.23 3.72
C GLY A 52 4.49 5.58 5.21
N LYS A 53 3.80 6.63 5.66
CA LYS A 53 3.81 7.04 7.08
C LYS A 53 2.73 6.37 7.92
N ARG A 54 1.64 5.90 7.32
CA ARG A 54 0.49 5.29 8.02
C ARG A 54 -0.22 4.25 7.14
N PRO A 55 0.38 3.09 6.90
CA PRO A 55 -0.19 2.07 6.03
C PRO A 55 -1.51 1.51 6.57
N MET A 56 -1.69 1.50 7.89
CA MET A 56 -2.93 1.03 8.53
C MET A 56 -4.16 1.85 8.10
N HIS A 57 -4.01 3.16 7.87
CA HIS A 57 -5.14 4.00 7.44
C HIS A 57 -5.67 3.60 6.06
N LEU A 58 -4.81 3.18 5.14
CA LEU A 58 -5.23 2.76 3.80
C LEU A 58 -5.67 1.30 3.79
N PHE A 59 -4.77 0.40 4.15
CA PHE A 59 -5.05 -1.03 4.07
C PHE A 59 -6.04 -1.50 5.13
N GLY A 60 -5.94 -0.96 6.34
CA GLY A 60 -6.85 -1.30 7.43
C GLY A 60 -8.28 -0.83 7.15
N SER A 61 -8.48 0.41 6.69
CA SER A 61 -9.81 0.91 6.37
C SER A 61 -10.44 0.18 5.19
N LEU A 62 -9.68 -0.02 4.11
CA LEU A 62 -10.15 -0.77 2.93
C LEU A 62 -10.47 -2.23 3.30
N GLY A 63 -9.58 -2.86 4.08
CA GLY A 63 -9.78 -4.22 4.57
C GLY A 63 -11.04 -4.36 5.42
N LEU A 64 -11.27 -3.40 6.32
CA LEU A 64 -12.45 -3.38 7.17
C LEU A 64 -13.75 -3.22 6.35
N ILE A 65 -13.76 -2.29 5.39
CA ILE A 65 -14.91 -2.07 4.50
C ILE A 65 -15.23 -3.35 3.72
N LEU A 66 -14.24 -3.99 3.10
CA LEU A 66 -14.43 -5.23 2.36
C LEU A 66 -14.93 -6.36 3.27
N LEU A 67 -14.36 -6.50 4.46
CA LEU A 67 -14.76 -7.52 5.41
C LEU A 67 -16.21 -7.34 5.84
N PHE A 68 -16.62 -6.13 6.21
CA PHE A 68 -18.00 -5.84 6.58
C PHE A 68 -18.97 -6.01 5.41
N THR A 69 -18.59 -5.57 4.21
CA THR A 69 -19.44 -5.74 3.02
C THR A 69 -19.68 -7.20 2.73
N GLY A 70 -18.61 -8.02 2.72
CA GLY A 70 -18.74 -9.47 2.52
C GLY A 70 -19.58 -10.13 3.61
N PHE A 71 -19.39 -9.73 4.86
CA PHE A 71 -20.15 -10.25 6.01
C PHE A 71 -21.64 -9.93 5.92
N VAL A 72 -21.99 -8.68 5.65
CA VAL A 72 -23.40 -8.26 5.47
C VAL A 72 -24.05 -9.01 4.33
N PHE A 73 -23.32 -9.19 3.22
CA PHE A 73 -23.83 -9.93 2.07
C PHE A 73 -24.03 -11.41 2.38
N ALA A 74 -23.13 -12.04 3.14
CA ALA A 74 -23.29 -13.42 3.59
C ALA A 74 -24.53 -13.59 4.50
N ILE A 75 -24.73 -12.64 5.43
CA ILE A 75 -25.93 -12.63 6.30
C ILE A 75 -27.20 -12.50 5.47
N TYR A 76 -27.21 -11.59 4.50
CA TYR A 76 -28.35 -11.40 3.61
C TYR A 76 -28.71 -12.68 2.85
N LEU A 77 -27.73 -13.39 2.30
CA LEU A 77 -27.95 -14.67 1.61
C LEU A 77 -28.46 -15.75 2.56
N GLY A 78 -27.96 -15.79 3.80
CA GLY A 78 -28.46 -16.69 4.84
C GLY A 78 -29.91 -16.39 5.23
N TYR A 79 -30.24 -15.12 5.40
CA TYR A 79 -31.59 -14.67 5.71
C TYR A 79 -32.59 -15.01 4.58
N ASP A 80 -32.20 -14.74 3.33
CA ASP A 80 -33.01 -15.07 2.13
C ASP A 80 -33.28 -16.57 2.07
N LYS A 81 -32.31 -17.42 2.34
CA LYS A 81 -32.44 -18.86 2.29
C LYS A 81 -33.34 -19.41 3.42
N ILE A 82 -33.20 -18.88 4.63
CA ILE A 82 -33.90 -19.45 5.83
C ILE A 82 -35.33 -18.94 5.92
N ILE A 83 -35.58 -17.67 5.60
CA ILE A 83 -36.83 -17.00 5.91
C ILE A 83 -37.69 -16.76 4.65
N LEU A 84 -37.06 -16.24 3.59
CA LEU A 84 -37.80 -15.82 2.39
C LEU A 84 -38.06 -16.97 1.42
N ASN A 85 -37.05 -17.80 1.17
CA ASN A 85 -37.08 -18.81 0.11
C ASN A 85 -36.51 -20.16 0.58
N PRO A 86 -37.16 -20.91 1.51
CA PRO A 86 -36.62 -22.16 2.05
C PRO A 86 -36.39 -23.23 0.97
N ASP A 87 -37.26 -23.28 -0.06
CA ASP A 87 -37.20 -24.26 -1.16
C ASP A 87 -36.20 -23.86 -2.30
N SER A 88 -35.54 -22.70 -2.18
CA SER A 88 -34.59 -22.26 -3.18
C SER A 88 -33.32 -23.11 -3.16
N ARG A 89 -32.44 -22.93 -4.19
CA ARG A 89 -31.15 -23.60 -4.30
C ARG A 89 -30.32 -23.44 -3.02
N LEU A 90 -29.44 -24.41 -2.76
CA LEU A 90 -28.52 -24.33 -1.63
C LEU A 90 -27.67 -23.06 -1.70
N ILE A 91 -27.31 -22.50 -0.55
CA ILE A 91 -26.47 -21.30 -0.47
C ILE A 91 -25.14 -21.54 -1.18
N THR A 92 -24.58 -22.74 -1.06
CA THR A 92 -23.33 -23.17 -1.69
C THR A 92 -23.42 -23.34 -3.20
N GLU A 93 -24.61 -23.41 -3.79
CA GLU A 93 -24.82 -23.46 -5.24
C GLU A 93 -24.92 -22.07 -5.85
N ARG A 94 -24.98 -21.04 -5.02
CA ARG A 94 -25.09 -19.64 -5.46
C ARG A 94 -23.69 -19.03 -5.60
N PRO A 95 -23.32 -18.50 -6.80
CA PRO A 95 -22.02 -17.86 -7.01
C PRO A 95 -21.82 -16.65 -6.09
N GLU A 96 -22.89 -15.98 -5.69
CA GLU A 96 -22.88 -14.82 -4.80
C GLU A 96 -22.30 -15.16 -3.41
N PHE A 97 -22.49 -16.39 -2.95
CA PHE A 97 -21.90 -16.85 -1.68
C PHE A 97 -20.39 -16.88 -1.74
N PHE A 98 -19.83 -17.39 -2.84
CA PHE A 98 -18.37 -17.42 -3.01
C PHE A 98 -17.80 -16.03 -3.18
N ILE A 99 -18.51 -15.11 -3.82
CA ILE A 99 -18.09 -13.71 -3.93
C ILE A 99 -18.05 -13.06 -2.54
N SER A 100 -19.07 -13.28 -1.70
CA SER A 100 -19.08 -12.75 -0.33
C SER A 100 -17.92 -13.30 0.51
N LEU A 101 -17.68 -14.61 0.41
CA LEU A 101 -16.58 -15.28 1.11
C LEU A 101 -15.21 -14.75 0.65
N ALA A 102 -15.01 -14.67 -0.67
CA ALA A 102 -13.77 -14.12 -1.24
C ALA A 102 -13.54 -12.68 -0.80
N THR A 103 -14.58 -11.84 -0.78
CA THR A 103 -14.51 -10.46 -0.32
C THR A 103 -14.11 -10.36 1.16
N MET A 104 -14.64 -11.24 2.02
CA MET A 104 -14.25 -11.33 3.42
C MET A 104 -12.78 -11.73 3.59
N ILE A 105 -12.33 -12.75 2.84
CA ILE A 105 -10.94 -13.21 2.88
C ILE A 105 -9.99 -12.10 2.44
N ILE A 106 -10.27 -11.45 1.31
CA ILE A 106 -9.47 -10.34 0.80
C ILE A 106 -9.47 -9.19 1.81
N GLY A 107 -10.63 -8.86 2.40
CA GLY A 107 -10.74 -7.83 3.43
C GLY A 107 -9.87 -8.12 4.65
N SER A 108 -9.87 -9.35 5.15
CA SER A 108 -9.02 -9.76 6.28
C SER A 108 -7.53 -9.70 5.94
N GLN A 109 -7.15 -10.04 4.71
CA GLN A 109 -5.76 -9.94 4.25
C GLN A 109 -5.29 -8.49 4.16
N PHE A 110 -6.10 -7.59 3.60
CA PHE A 110 -5.77 -6.16 3.57
C PHE A 110 -5.64 -5.58 4.97
N PHE A 111 -6.54 -5.93 5.88
CA PHE A 111 -6.45 -5.50 7.27
C PHE A 111 -5.14 -5.96 7.93
N SER A 112 -4.81 -7.25 7.79
CA SER A 112 -3.56 -7.83 8.32
C SER A 112 -2.33 -7.18 7.73
N MET A 113 -2.34 -6.88 6.42
CA MET A 113 -1.24 -6.20 5.72
C MET A 113 -1.03 -4.77 6.27
N GLY A 114 -2.13 -4.05 6.52
CA GLY A 114 -2.08 -2.72 7.15
C GLY A 114 -1.46 -2.77 8.54
N PHE A 115 -1.87 -3.74 9.35
CA PHE A 115 -1.36 -3.94 10.70
C PHE A 115 0.14 -4.29 10.72
N ILE A 116 0.57 -5.22 9.87
CA ILE A 116 1.98 -5.60 9.74
C ILE A 116 2.82 -4.40 9.27
N GLY A 117 2.34 -3.65 8.29
CA GLY A 117 3.01 -2.44 7.81
C GLY A 117 3.21 -1.40 8.90
N GLU A 118 2.22 -1.17 9.75
CA GLU A 118 2.31 -0.25 10.89
C GLU A 118 3.32 -0.72 11.94
N LEU A 119 3.34 -2.04 12.25
CA LEU A 119 4.31 -2.62 13.17
C LEU A 119 5.75 -2.48 12.64
N MET A 120 5.97 -2.71 11.34
CA MET A 120 7.29 -2.56 10.72
C MET A 120 7.78 -1.12 10.84
N LEU A 121 6.95 -0.14 10.52
CA LEU A 121 7.29 1.28 10.64
C LEU A 121 7.63 1.68 12.08
N LYS A 122 6.87 1.19 13.05
CA LYS A 122 7.12 1.46 14.46
C LYS A 122 8.47 0.90 14.92
N ASN A 123 8.86 -0.27 14.42
CA ASN A 123 10.16 -0.86 14.74
C ASN A 123 11.32 -0.13 14.05
N MET A 124 11.15 0.31 12.81
CA MET A 124 12.18 1.06 12.08
C MET A 124 12.45 2.43 12.70
N ASN A 125 11.45 3.07 13.28
CA ASN A 125 11.58 4.39 13.92
C ASN A 125 12.17 4.35 15.34
N LYS A 126 12.49 3.19 15.86
CA LYS A 126 13.26 3.08 17.12
C LYS A 126 14.71 3.49 16.86
N LYS A 127 14.99 4.79 16.93
CA LYS A 127 16.38 5.28 17.00
C LYS A 127 17.03 4.63 18.21
N PRO A 128 18.30 4.16 18.10
CA PRO A 128 19.02 3.67 19.26
C PRO A 128 19.05 4.79 20.31
N GLN A 129 18.38 4.57 21.42
CA GLN A 129 18.44 5.48 22.56
C GLN A 129 19.81 5.28 23.23
N TYR A 130 20.85 5.95 22.70
CA TYR A 130 22.09 6.12 23.46
C TYR A 130 22.01 7.42 24.24
N ILE A 131 22.21 7.32 25.51
CA ILE A 131 22.35 8.48 26.42
C ILE A 131 23.83 8.87 26.42
N ILE A 132 24.13 10.06 25.89
CA ILE A 132 25.49 10.61 25.99
C ILE A 132 25.71 11.01 27.45
N GLN A 133 26.44 10.19 28.20
CA GLN A 133 26.68 10.39 29.60
C GLN A 133 27.79 11.41 29.88
N LYS A 134 28.69 11.69 28.92
CA LYS A 134 29.76 12.68 29.04
C LYS A 134 30.30 13.09 27.66
N GLN A 135 30.35 14.39 27.40
CA GLN A 135 31.13 14.91 26.27
C GLN A 135 32.54 15.23 26.79
N ALA A 136 33.55 14.56 26.25
CA ALA A 136 34.93 14.97 26.44
C ALA A 136 35.22 16.08 25.44
N ASN A 137 35.42 17.30 25.89
CA ASN A 137 35.97 18.35 25.03
C ASN A 137 37.46 18.02 24.81
N LEU A 138 37.79 17.70 23.54
CA LEU A 138 39.15 17.70 23.03
C LEU A 138 39.47 19.08 22.46
#